data_3ad4e8f929827c6c0e9411b9f8861463
#
_entry.id   3ad4e8f929827c6c0e9411b9f8861463
#
_cell.length_a   1.000
_cell.length_b   1.000
_cell.length_c   1.000
_cell.angle_alpha   90.00
_cell.angle_beta   90.00
_cell.angle_gamma   90.00
#
_symmetry.space_group_name_H-M   'P 1'
#
loop_
_entity.id
_entity.type
_entity.pdbx_description
1 polymer ?
#
loop_
_entity_poly.entity_id
_entity_poly.type
_entity_poly.pdbx_seq_one_letter_code
_entity_poly.pdbx_strand_id
1 'polypeptide(L)'
;LNQDIKNKKSNPIPISKILYLIYNLLTEKSMPLTANNPSRRSWIDVPENSDFPIQNIPFGVFLTRDDIITIGTRIGDTAIDLGALHQLGYFKGIDLTDDIFLQDSLNDFIADGRKTWRLVRNRVSDIFLKGNHELQTNRAHAKKVLFALDEIEMQLPIDVGDYTDFYASKEHATNVGSLFRDPENALLPNWLHIPIGYHGRSSSIIPSGTPVRRPMGQMKPGDDGKPGFGPSKLLDFELEMAFITTAANDLGKRVPIGEAEDHIFGLVQFNDWSARDIQAWEYVPLGPFLGKSFASTISPWIVTLDALEPFRTEGPKQEPAPLPYLEQHGAMNFDIKLTAMIQPEDGEDTVVAESNFKYMYWSMAQQLTHHTVNGCNVRSGDMMGSGTISGPTKDSYGSMLELTWKGQNPLKLKDGTERKFINDGDTVKMRAHCEKDGLRIGFGDCDGKVLPAN
;
A
#
# COMPACT_ATOMS: atom_id res chain seq x y z
N LEU A 1 -13.23 48.09 25.95
CA LEU A 1 -13.09 46.61 25.91
C LEU A 1 -11.61 46.28 25.70
N ASN A 2 -10.82 46.58 26.71
CA ASN A 2 -9.44 46.16 26.89
C ASN A 2 -9.39 45.53 28.28
N GLN A 3 -9.03 44.27 28.36
CA GLN A 3 -8.35 43.57 29.48
C GLN A 3 -8.72 42.09 29.45
N ASP A 4 -7.67 41.29 29.37
CA ASP A 4 -7.51 39.89 29.74
C ASP A 4 -6.99 38.97 28.63
N ILE A 5 -5.86 39.34 28.04
CA ILE A 5 -4.92 38.33 27.54
C ILE A 5 -3.91 38.04 28.66
N LYS A 6 -4.33 37.23 29.64
CA LYS A 6 -3.39 36.65 30.61
C LYS A 6 -2.48 35.65 29.91
N ASN A 7 -1.19 35.95 29.86
CA ASN A 7 -0.07 35.08 29.59
C ASN A 7 -0.24 33.69 30.26
N LYS A 8 -0.70 32.69 29.54
CA LYS A 8 -0.43 31.30 29.89
C LYS A 8 1.05 31.04 29.61
N LYS A 9 1.91 31.28 30.63
CA LYS A 9 3.25 30.71 30.62
C LYS A 9 3.10 29.20 30.52
N SER A 10 3.53 28.62 29.39
CA SER A 10 3.67 27.18 29.26
C SER A 10 4.67 26.74 30.32
N ASN A 11 4.23 25.94 31.29
CA ASN A 11 5.15 25.35 32.27
C ASN A 11 6.20 24.53 31.48
N PRO A 12 7.49 24.71 31.77
CA PRO A 12 8.53 23.92 31.12
C PRO A 12 8.27 22.43 31.37
N ILE A 13 8.36 21.63 30.32
CA ILE A 13 8.23 20.17 30.42
C ILE A 13 9.29 19.68 31.45
N PRO A 14 8.93 18.92 32.49
CA PRO A 14 9.88 18.42 33.45
C PRO A 14 11.00 17.62 32.72
N ILE A 15 12.26 17.85 33.14
CA ILE A 15 13.44 17.16 32.59
C ILE A 15 13.26 15.63 32.65
N SER A 16 12.61 15.11 33.69
CA SER A 16 12.27 13.70 33.83
C SER A 16 11.35 13.18 32.73
N LYS A 17 10.41 14.01 32.27
CA LYS A 17 9.53 13.67 31.14
C LYS A 17 10.26 13.68 29.80
N ILE A 18 11.20 14.62 29.64
CA ILE A 18 12.07 14.66 28.45
C ILE A 18 13.02 13.44 28.45
N LEU A 19 13.64 13.11 29.58
CA LEU A 19 14.51 11.94 29.70
C LEU A 19 13.73 10.62 29.50
N TYR A 20 12.50 10.54 29.99
CA TYR A 20 11.63 9.40 29.74
C TYR A 20 11.24 9.25 28.27
N LEU A 21 10.93 10.35 27.57
CA LEU A 21 10.66 10.36 26.13
C LEU A 21 11.91 9.96 25.32
N ILE A 22 13.10 10.51 25.66
CA ILE A 22 14.36 10.14 25.02
C ILE A 22 14.71 8.68 25.28
N TYR A 23 14.51 8.17 26.51
CA TYR A 23 14.74 6.78 26.85
C TYR A 23 13.81 5.86 26.05
N ASN A 24 12.51 6.19 25.93
CA ASN A 24 11.56 5.42 25.12
C ASN A 24 11.94 5.44 23.63
N LEU A 25 12.26 6.60 23.07
CA LEU A 25 12.71 6.74 21.67
C LEU A 25 13.98 5.91 21.38
N LEU A 26 14.95 5.92 22.30
CA LEU A 26 16.18 5.14 22.16
C LEU A 26 15.91 3.63 22.31
N THR A 27 15.00 3.23 23.20
CA THR A 27 14.63 1.82 23.40
C THR A 27 13.76 1.31 22.23
N GLU A 28 12.91 2.13 21.65
CA GLU A 28 12.14 1.77 20.45
C GLU A 28 13.02 1.49 19.23
N LYS A 29 13.99 2.38 18.96
CA LYS A 29 14.95 2.18 17.85
C LYS A 29 15.91 1.01 18.08
N SER A 30 16.10 0.57 19.33
CA SER A 30 16.97 -0.55 19.70
C SER A 30 16.26 -1.90 19.83
N MET A 31 14.93 -1.94 19.74
CA MET A 31 14.20 -3.20 19.84
C MET A 31 14.53 -4.12 18.65
N PRO A 32 15.05 -5.34 18.91
CA PRO A 32 15.47 -6.23 17.82
C PRO A 32 14.28 -6.70 16.98
N LEU A 33 14.48 -6.79 15.66
CA LEU A 33 13.56 -7.39 14.71
C LEU A 33 13.75 -8.91 14.67
N THR A 34 13.41 -9.60 15.78
CA THR A 34 13.69 -11.05 15.89
C THR A 34 12.94 -11.86 14.85
N ALA A 35 11.74 -11.43 14.45
CA ALA A 35 10.97 -12.05 13.39
C ALA A 35 11.70 -12.06 12.04
N ASN A 36 12.59 -11.09 11.76
CA ASN A 36 13.35 -11.01 10.50
C ASN A 36 14.52 -11.98 10.41
N ASN A 37 14.84 -12.71 11.49
CA ASN A 37 15.98 -13.64 11.46
C ASN A 37 15.78 -14.70 10.37
N PRO A 38 16.66 -14.77 9.35
CA PRO A 38 16.48 -15.67 8.20
C PRO A 38 16.62 -17.16 8.57
N SER A 39 17.15 -17.48 9.75
CA SER A 39 17.26 -18.87 10.22
C SER A 39 15.97 -19.41 10.86
N ARG A 40 15.00 -18.54 11.18
CA ARG A 40 13.72 -18.96 11.77
C ARG A 40 12.93 -19.82 10.78
N ARG A 41 12.32 -20.86 11.29
CA ARG A 41 11.38 -21.72 10.54
C ARG A 41 10.13 -21.90 11.37
N SER A 42 8.98 -21.94 10.70
CA SER A 42 7.70 -22.22 11.33
C SER A 42 7.50 -23.72 11.57
N TRP A 43 6.68 -24.05 12.56
CA TRP A 43 6.09 -25.38 12.68
C TRP A 43 4.82 -25.53 11.81
N ILE A 44 4.22 -24.41 11.35
CA ILE A 44 3.25 -24.43 10.24
C ILE A 44 4.03 -24.72 8.96
N ASP A 45 3.45 -25.55 8.10
CA ASP A 45 4.02 -25.82 6.79
C ASP A 45 4.02 -24.56 5.92
N VAL A 46 5.15 -24.27 5.30
CA VAL A 46 5.32 -23.13 4.39
C VAL A 46 5.77 -23.69 3.05
N PRO A 47 4.94 -23.64 2.00
CA PRO A 47 5.30 -24.10 0.67
C PRO A 47 6.60 -23.46 0.17
N GLU A 48 7.37 -24.19 -0.64
CA GLU A 48 8.53 -23.65 -1.32
C GLU A 48 8.11 -22.46 -2.19
N ASN A 49 8.85 -21.38 -2.13
CA ASN A 49 8.54 -20.09 -2.79
C ASN A 49 7.27 -19.38 -2.29
N SER A 50 6.75 -19.72 -1.10
CA SER A 50 5.67 -18.98 -0.48
C SER A 50 6.06 -17.53 -0.22
N ASP A 51 5.14 -16.62 -0.49
CA ASP A 51 5.23 -15.19 -0.14
C ASP A 51 5.11 -14.94 1.37
N PHE A 52 4.73 -15.96 2.15
CA PHE A 52 4.35 -15.81 3.56
C PHE A 52 5.15 -16.71 4.50
N PRO A 53 6.50 -16.61 4.49
CA PRO A 53 7.30 -17.27 5.52
C PRO A 53 7.08 -16.63 6.88
N ILE A 54 7.59 -17.28 7.95
CA ILE A 54 7.51 -16.76 9.34
C ILE A 54 8.17 -15.38 9.52
N GLN A 55 8.94 -14.92 8.57
CA GLN A 55 9.53 -13.58 8.52
C GLN A 55 8.59 -12.52 8.00
N ASN A 56 7.50 -12.87 7.28
CA ASN A 56 6.55 -11.89 6.77
C ASN A 56 5.64 -11.39 7.89
N ILE A 57 4.73 -12.23 8.36
CA ILE A 57 3.73 -11.89 9.38
C ILE A 57 3.02 -10.57 9.02
N PRO A 58 2.29 -10.51 7.89
CA PRO A 58 1.50 -9.35 7.52
C PRO A 58 0.26 -9.28 8.41
N PHE A 59 -0.44 -8.14 8.38
CA PHE A 59 -1.70 -7.97 9.10
C PHE A 59 -2.86 -7.78 8.13
N GLY A 60 -4.02 -8.34 8.45
CA GLY A 60 -5.23 -8.23 7.67
C GLY A 60 -6.48 -8.44 8.51
N VAL A 61 -7.63 -8.28 7.89
CA VAL A 61 -8.94 -8.54 8.49
C VAL A 61 -9.64 -9.61 7.66
N PHE A 62 -10.24 -10.58 8.30
CA PHE A 62 -11.00 -11.61 7.61
C PHE A 62 -12.25 -12.04 8.39
N LEU A 63 -13.25 -12.47 7.63
CA LEU A 63 -14.43 -13.13 8.11
C LEU A 63 -14.16 -14.64 8.15
N THR A 64 -14.43 -15.27 9.30
CA THR A 64 -14.34 -16.72 9.45
C THR A 64 -15.62 -17.40 8.97
N ARG A 65 -15.58 -18.72 8.77
CA ARG A 65 -16.77 -19.53 8.44
C ARG A 65 -17.89 -19.47 9.49
N ASP A 66 -17.60 -19.02 10.71
CA ASP A 66 -18.57 -18.86 11.80
C ASP A 66 -19.12 -17.41 11.86
N ASP A 67 -18.96 -16.64 10.78
CA ASP A 67 -19.36 -15.21 10.63
C ASP A 67 -18.73 -14.29 11.68
N ILE A 68 -17.51 -14.61 12.12
CA ILE A 68 -16.75 -13.76 13.04
C ILE A 68 -15.73 -12.97 12.23
N ILE A 69 -15.80 -11.63 12.33
CA ILE A 69 -14.75 -10.72 11.82
C ILE A 69 -13.64 -10.63 12.86
N THR A 70 -12.40 -10.79 12.42
CA THR A 70 -11.23 -10.71 13.29
C THR A 70 -10.02 -10.16 12.56
N ILE A 71 -9.13 -9.51 13.32
CA ILE A 71 -7.80 -9.14 12.85
C ILE A 71 -6.91 -10.38 12.92
N GLY A 72 -6.17 -10.63 11.85
CA GLY A 72 -5.28 -11.78 11.79
C GLY A 72 -4.00 -11.55 11.02
N THR A 73 -3.25 -12.62 10.92
CA THR A 73 -2.02 -12.71 10.14
C THR A 73 -1.97 -14.02 9.36
N ARG A 74 -0.88 -14.24 8.62
CA ARG A 74 -0.72 -15.40 7.75
C ARG A 74 0.71 -15.96 7.82
N ILE A 75 0.84 -17.29 7.86
CA ILE A 75 2.09 -18.03 7.65
C ILE A 75 1.79 -19.17 6.67
N GLY A 76 2.52 -19.23 5.56
CA GLY A 76 2.22 -20.17 4.48
C GLY A 76 0.78 -20.02 4.00
N ASP A 77 0.04 -21.11 3.93
CA ASP A 77 -1.38 -21.13 3.54
C ASP A 77 -2.32 -21.22 4.76
N THR A 78 -1.86 -20.76 5.91
CA THR A 78 -2.62 -20.76 7.16
C THR A 78 -2.87 -19.33 7.63
N ALA A 79 -4.13 -18.94 7.77
CA ALA A 79 -4.55 -17.73 8.44
C ALA A 79 -4.57 -17.96 9.96
N ILE A 80 -4.23 -16.95 10.71
CA ILE A 80 -4.05 -16.99 12.17
C ILE A 80 -4.89 -15.88 12.77
N ASP A 81 -5.84 -16.24 13.60
CA ASP A 81 -6.71 -15.32 14.33
C ASP A 81 -5.96 -14.74 15.54
N LEU A 82 -5.62 -13.44 15.46
CA LEU A 82 -4.94 -12.71 16.53
C LEU A 82 -5.88 -12.41 17.70
N GLY A 83 -7.18 -12.24 17.44
CA GLY A 83 -8.20 -12.08 18.49
C GLY A 83 -8.29 -13.31 19.37
N ALA A 84 -8.38 -14.50 18.76
CA ALA A 84 -8.37 -15.77 19.49
C ALA A 84 -7.04 -15.98 20.24
N LEU A 85 -5.88 -15.66 19.65
CA LEU A 85 -4.59 -15.72 20.35
C LEU A 85 -4.57 -14.81 21.58
N HIS A 86 -5.11 -13.60 21.46
CA HIS A 86 -5.15 -12.62 22.55
C HIS A 86 -6.06 -13.09 23.68
N GLN A 87 -7.29 -13.50 23.38
CA GLN A 87 -8.24 -14.04 24.35
C GLN A 87 -7.73 -15.29 25.09
N LEU A 88 -6.92 -16.11 24.42
CA LEU A 88 -6.29 -17.30 24.99
C LEU A 88 -5.01 -16.98 25.79
N GLY A 89 -4.62 -15.70 25.89
CA GLY A 89 -3.51 -15.22 26.71
C GLY A 89 -2.12 -15.35 26.08
N TYR A 90 -2.01 -15.60 24.78
CA TYR A 90 -0.71 -15.74 24.10
C TYR A 90 0.07 -14.42 23.99
N PHE A 91 -0.58 -13.26 24.13
CA PHE A 91 0.06 -11.94 24.13
C PHE A 91 0.28 -11.37 25.54
N LYS A 92 0.19 -12.20 26.58
CA LYS A 92 0.43 -11.77 27.97
C LYS A 92 1.78 -11.09 28.10
N GLY A 93 1.79 -9.87 28.67
CA GLY A 93 2.99 -9.05 28.86
C GLY A 93 3.21 -8.00 27.77
N ILE A 94 2.38 -7.98 26.72
CA ILE A 94 2.24 -6.87 25.78
C ILE A 94 1.05 -6.04 26.26
N ASP A 95 1.21 -4.71 26.30
CA ASP A 95 0.14 -3.78 26.71
C ASP A 95 -0.82 -3.60 25.52
N LEU A 96 -1.92 -4.31 25.54
CA LEU A 96 -2.97 -4.34 24.52
C LEU A 96 -4.33 -4.26 25.21
N THR A 97 -5.28 -3.54 24.61
CA THR A 97 -6.68 -3.60 25.07
C THR A 97 -7.29 -4.97 24.74
N ASP A 98 -8.27 -5.40 25.54
CA ASP A 98 -8.85 -6.75 25.42
C ASP A 98 -9.51 -7.02 24.07
N ASP A 99 -9.96 -5.97 23.38
CA ASP A 99 -10.73 -6.01 22.13
C ASP A 99 -9.92 -5.57 20.89
N ILE A 100 -8.63 -5.25 21.04
CA ILE A 100 -7.79 -4.66 19.96
C ILE A 100 -7.82 -5.46 18.65
N PHE A 101 -7.92 -6.78 18.71
CA PHE A 101 -7.96 -7.68 17.55
C PHE A 101 -9.38 -8.20 17.24
N LEU A 102 -10.42 -7.70 17.92
CA LEU A 102 -11.82 -8.04 17.66
C LEU A 102 -12.55 -6.94 16.88
N GLN A 103 -11.79 -6.01 16.29
CA GLN A 103 -12.29 -4.93 15.46
C GLN A 103 -12.46 -5.39 14.02
N ASP A 104 -13.25 -4.66 13.25
CA ASP A 104 -13.44 -4.85 11.81
C ASP A 104 -12.41 -4.11 10.95
N SER A 105 -11.48 -3.41 11.57
CA SER A 105 -10.36 -2.71 10.94
C SER A 105 -9.11 -2.70 11.82
N LEU A 106 -7.94 -2.52 11.19
CA LEU A 106 -6.65 -2.40 11.87
C LEU A 106 -6.39 -1.02 12.47
N ASN A 107 -7.28 -0.05 12.30
CA ASN A 107 -7.04 1.36 12.63
C ASN A 107 -6.60 1.58 14.08
N ASP A 108 -7.26 0.94 15.05
CA ASP A 108 -6.91 1.06 16.46
C ASP A 108 -5.55 0.40 16.77
N PHE A 109 -5.28 -0.78 16.20
CA PHE A 109 -3.98 -1.43 16.32
C PHE A 109 -2.85 -0.60 15.71
N ILE A 110 -3.11 0.05 14.57
CA ILE A 110 -2.17 0.98 13.92
C ILE A 110 -1.91 2.19 14.84
N ALA A 111 -2.93 2.68 15.53
CA ALA A 111 -2.81 3.82 16.47
C ALA A 111 -1.91 3.51 17.67
N ASP A 112 -1.79 2.25 18.08
CA ASP A 112 -0.91 1.81 19.18
C ASP A 112 0.59 2.02 18.90
N GLY A 113 0.96 2.25 17.64
CA GLY A 113 2.28 2.66 17.22
C GLY A 113 3.29 1.51 17.04
N ARG A 114 4.44 1.89 16.48
CA ARG A 114 5.46 0.95 15.97
C ARG A 114 5.99 -0.03 17.01
N LYS A 115 6.12 0.40 18.26
CA LYS A 115 6.58 -0.47 19.36
C LYS A 115 5.64 -1.65 19.57
N THR A 116 4.34 -1.39 19.63
CA THR A 116 3.30 -2.42 19.83
C THR A 116 3.26 -3.38 18.64
N TRP A 117 3.29 -2.86 17.40
CA TRP A 117 3.30 -3.71 16.20
C TRP A 117 4.49 -4.66 16.19
N ARG A 118 5.68 -4.16 16.55
CA ARG A 118 6.92 -4.95 16.59
C ARG A 118 6.86 -6.03 17.69
N LEU A 119 6.34 -5.70 18.88
CA LEU A 119 6.13 -6.66 19.95
C LEU A 119 5.20 -7.79 19.53
N VAL A 120 4.05 -7.45 18.94
CA VAL A 120 3.07 -8.43 18.47
C VAL A 120 3.68 -9.30 17.36
N ARG A 121 4.32 -8.69 16.34
CA ARG A 121 4.95 -9.42 15.26
C ARG A 121 6.05 -10.37 15.74
N ASN A 122 6.93 -9.92 16.63
CA ASN A 122 7.96 -10.76 17.24
C ASN A 122 7.34 -11.91 18.05
N ARG A 123 6.28 -11.64 18.83
CA ARG A 123 5.60 -12.66 19.64
C ARG A 123 4.90 -13.70 18.77
N VAL A 124 4.23 -13.29 17.72
CA VAL A 124 3.65 -14.23 16.73
C VAL A 124 4.75 -15.11 16.15
N SER A 125 5.87 -14.51 15.72
CA SER A 125 7.01 -15.29 15.23
C SER A 125 7.53 -16.29 16.27
N ASP A 126 7.51 -15.97 17.57
CA ASP A 126 7.94 -16.88 18.63
C ASP A 126 6.95 -18.03 18.85
N ILE A 127 5.63 -17.75 18.87
CA ILE A 127 4.57 -18.77 19.04
C ILE A 127 4.67 -19.83 17.92
N PHE A 128 4.92 -19.37 16.68
CA PHE A 128 4.96 -20.24 15.50
C PHE A 128 6.35 -20.77 15.15
N LEU A 129 7.38 -20.46 15.96
CA LEU A 129 8.75 -20.94 15.74
C LEU A 129 8.81 -22.46 15.87
N LYS A 130 9.49 -23.13 14.93
CA LYS A 130 9.77 -24.57 15.01
C LYS A 130 10.49 -24.93 16.31
N GLY A 131 9.90 -25.81 17.08
CA GLY A 131 10.38 -26.19 18.42
C GLY A 131 9.71 -25.40 19.56
N ASN A 132 8.87 -24.40 19.28
CA ASN A 132 7.98 -23.84 20.29
C ASN A 132 6.71 -24.72 20.37
N HIS A 133 6.38 -25.17 21.58
CA HIS A 133 5.27 -26.08 21.83
C HIS A 133 4.06 -25.44 22.51
N GLU A 134 4.09 -24.13 22.78
CA GLU A 134 3.01 -23.43 23.53
C GLU A 134 1.64 -23.64 22.88
N LEU A 135 1.52 -23.35 21.58
CA LEU A 135 0.29 -23.54 20.80
C LEU A 135 0.28 -24.90 20.09
N GLN A 136 1.42 -25.34 19.54
CA GLN A 136 1.53 -26.52 18.70
C GLN A 136 0.98 -27.79 19.40
N THR A 137 1.21 -27.96 20.71
CA THR A 137 0.74 -29.12 21.46
C THR A 137 -0.68 -28.94 22.03
N ASN A 138 -1.21 -27.72 22.06
CA ASN A 138 -2.54 -27.42 22.53
C ASN A 138 -3.56 -27.47 21.37
N ARG A 139 -4.01 -28.67 21.00
CA ARG A 139 -4.94 -28.89 19.88
C ARG A 139 -6.24 -28.10 20.00
N ALA A 140 -6.75 -27.90 21.24
CA ALA A 140 -8.00 -27.17 21.46
C ALA A 140 -7.84 -25.67 21.14
N HIS A 141 -6.69 -25.08 21.50
CA HIS A 141 -6.37 -23.69 21.15
C HIS A 141 -6.05 -23.57 19.65
N ALA A 142 -5.21 -24.47 19.11
CA ALA A 142 -4.84 -24.44 17.69
C ALA A 142 -6.08 -24.47 16.77
N LYS A 143 -7.09 -25.28 17.10
CA LYS A 143 -8.36 -25.34 16.34
C LYS A 143 -9.15 -24.03 16.34
N LYS A 144 -8.98 -23.18 17.38
CA LYS A 144 -9.66 -21.88 17.44
C LYS A 144 -8.90 -20.77 16.72
N VAL A 145 -7.59 -20.94 16.56
CA VAL A 145 -6.67 -19.92 16.09
C VAL A 145 -6.36 -20.06 14.58
N LEU A 146 -6.34 -21.30 14.08
CA LEU A 146 -5.84 -21.62 12.74
C LEU A 146 -6.97 -21.92 11.77
N PHE A 147 -6.91 -21.31 10.60
CA PHE A 147 -7.84 -21.48 9.51
C PHE A 147 -7.09 -21.75 8.22
N ALA A 148 -7.61 -22.63 7.36
CA ALA A 148 -7.16 -22.69 5.98
C ALA A 148 -7.65 -21.44 5.23
N LEU A 149 -6.97 -21.04 4.16
CA LEU A 149 -7.32 -19.80 3.43
C LEU A 149 -8.69 -19.88 2.76
N ASP A 150 -9.15 -21.08 2.40
CA ASP A 150 -10.49 -21.34 1.84
C ASP A 150 -11.61 -21.36 2.90
N GLU A 151 -11.26 -21.29 4.17
CA GLU A 151 -12.19 -21.17 5.31
C GLU A 151 -12.44 -19.72 5.75
N ILE A 152 -11.81 -18.75 5.10
CA ILE A 152 -11.91 -17.31 5.43
C ILE A 152 -12.24 -16.49 4.20
N GLU A 153 -12.84 -15.32 4.43
CA GLU A 153 -13.07 -14.29 3.41
C GLU A 153 -12.35 -13.01 3.83
N MET A 154 -11.36 -12.60 3.03
CA MET A 154 -10.61 -11.37 3.32
C MET A 154 -11.49 -10.14 3.18
N GLN A 155 -11.36 -9.24 4.15
CA GLN A 155 -12.04 -7.95 4.19
C GLN A 155 -11.07 -6.82 3.88
N LEU A 156 -11.57 -5.60 3.72
CA LEU A 156 -10.73 -4.41 3.69
C LEU A 156 -9.97 -4.29 5.03
N PRO A 157 -8.63 -4.23 5.03
CA PRO A 157 -7.88 -4.34 6.29
C PRO A 157 -7.95 -3.09 7.16
N ILE A 158 -8.34 -1.96 6.60
CA ILE A 158 -8.41 -0.65 7.25
C ILE A 158 -9.69 0.09 6.86
N ASP A 159 -10.18 0.92 7.75
CA ASP A 159 -11.15 1.96 7.43
C ASP A 159 -10.37 3.18 6.91
N VAL A 160 -10.40 3.39 5.59
CA VAL A 160 -9.63 4.45 4.95
C VAL A 160 -10.32 5.79 5.14
N GLY A 161 -9.78 6.62 6.03
CA GLY A 161 -10.30 7.95 6.30
C GLY A 161 -10.10 8.90 5.14
N ASP A 162 -8.86 9.13 4.76
CA ASP A 162 -8.45 9.92 3.60
C ASP A 162 -7.50 9.12 2.70
N TYR A 163 -7.59 9.39 1.40
CA TYR A 163 -6.71 8.81 0.39
C TYR A 163 -6.05 9.92 -0.43
N THR A 164 -4.73 9.86 -0.52
CA THR A 164 -3.92 10.73 -1.38
C THR A 164 -3.17 9.87 -2.35
N ASP A 165 -3.25 10.18 -3.64
CA ASP A 165 -2.45 9.56 -4.67
C ASP A 165 -1.33 10.49 -5.13
N PHE A 166 -0.10 9.98 -5.11
CA PHE A 166 1.08 10.69 -5.58
C PHE A 166 1.39 10.35 -7.04
N TYR A 167 2.37 11.04 -7.57
CA TYR A 167 2.86 10.89 -8.95
C TYR A 167 4.38 10.78 -8.93
N ALA A 168 4.89 9.77 -8.17
CA ALA A 168 6.27 9.77 -7.70
C ALA A 168 7.28 9.00 -8.58
N SER A 169 6.85 8.33 -9.68
CA SER A 169 7.73 7.67 -10.65
C SER A 169 8.14 8.65 -11.75
N LYS A 170 9.45 8.87 -11.92
CA LYS A 170 9.99 9.77 -12.95
C LYS A 170 9.74 9.23 -14.35
N GLU A 171 9.88 7.94 -14.53
CA GLU A 171 9.66 7.25 -15.80
C GLU A 171 8.20 7.39 -16.24
N HIS A 172 7.25 7.09 -15.34
CA HIS A 172 5.82 7.28 -15.63
C HIS A 172 5.50 8.73 -15.98
N ALA A 173 5.94 9.68 -15.16
CA ALA A 173 5.70 11.11 -15.38
C ALA A 173 6.29 11.61 -16.70
N THR A 174 7.44 11.08 -17.11
CA THR A 174 8.09 11.40 -18.39
C THR A 174 7.33 10.79 -19.55
N ASN A 175 6.96 9.51 -19.46
CA ASN A 175 6.23 8.80 -20.51
C ASN A 175 4.88 9.47 -20.78
N VAL A 176 4.07 9.65 -19.73
CA VAL A 176 2.77 10.31 -19.85
C VAL A 176 2.94 11.76 -20.32
N GLY A 177 3.93 12.47 -19.81
CA GLY A 177 4.24 13.81 -20.28
C GLY A 177 4.52 13.87 -21.78
N SER A 178 5.32 12.93 -22.29
CA SER A 178 5.67 12.83 -23.72
C SER A 178 4.49 12.45 -24.62
N LEU A 179 3.46 11.80 -24.08
CA LEU A 179 2.22 11.47 -24.83
C LEU A 179 1.31 12.70 -25.05
N PHE A 180 1.48 13.76 -24.26
CA PHE A 180 0.58 14.92 -24.25
C PHE A 180 1.28 16.26 -24.45
N ARG A 181 2.60 16.31 -24.38
CA ARG A 181 3.44 17.50 -24.50
C ARG A 181 4.67 17.22 -25.37
N ASP A 182 5.44 18.25 -25.66
CA ASP A 182 6.76 18.11 -26.25
C ASP A 182 7.66 17.25 -25.34
N PRO A 183 8.29 16.19 -25.87
CA PRO A 183 9.17 15.30 -25.10
C PRO A 183 10.30 16.04 -24.36
N GLU A 184 10.81 17.16 -24.88
CA GLU A 184 11.82 17.99 -24.19
C GLU A 184 11.26 18.68 -22.93
N ASN A 185 9.93 18.83 -22.84
CA ASN A 185 9.19 19.43 -21.74
C ASN A 185 8.19 18.44 -21.11
N ALA A 186 8.53 17.15 -21.12
CA ALA A 186 7.64 16.09 -20.61
C ALA A 186 7.30 16.29 -19.12
N LEU A 187 8.29 16.62 -18.28
CA LEU A 187 8.09 16.92 -16.87
C LEU A 187 7.76 18.39 -16.67
N LEU A 188 6.73 18.65 -15.87
CA LEU A 188 6.45 20.03 -15.42
C LEU A 188 7.55 20.51 -14.46
N PRO A 189 7.87 21.81 -14.42
CA PRO A 189 9.00 22.35 -13.64
C PRO A 189 8.97 21.98 -12.15
N ASN A 190 7.78 21.87 -11.54
CA ASN A 190 7.61 21.55 -10.12
C ASN A 190 7.82 20.06 -9.81
N TRP A 191 7.74 19.17 -10.80
CA TRP A 191 7.79 17.71 -10.58
C TRP A 191 9.12 17.25 -9.95
N LEU A 192 10.25 17.86 -10.36
CA LEU A 192 11.59 17.57 -9.82
C LEU A 192 11.86 18.21 -8.45
N HIS A 193 10.93 18.99 -7.92
CA HIS A 193 11.14 19.76 -6.69
C HIS A 193 10.23 19.31 -5.54
N ILE A 194 9.08 18.72 -5.84
CA ILE A 194 8.09 18.28 -4.86
C ILE A 194 7.45 16.96 -5.27
N PRO A 195 7.09 16.08 -4.33
CA PRO A 195 6.15 15.01 -4.56
C PRO A 195 4.77 15.61 -4.90
N ILE A 196 4.33 15.43 -6.16
CA ILE A 196 3.01 15.88 -6.61
C ILE A 196 1.98 14.82 -6.24
N GLY A 197 0.84 15.23 -5.71
CA GLY A 197 -0.26 14.33 -5.38
C GLY A 197 -1.61 15.04 -5.52
N TYR A 198 -2.68 14.26 -5.49
CA TYR A 198 -4.05 14.74 -5.43
C TYR A 198 -4.85 13.94 -4.40
N HIS A 199 -5.96 14.50 -3.92
CA HIS A 199 -6.86 13.81 -3.00
C HIS A 199 -7.78 12.88 -3.79
N GLY A 200 -7.62 11.57 -3.56
CA GLY A 200 -8.43 10.53 -4.15
C GLY A 200 -9.73 10.27 -3.39
N ARG A 201 -10.51 9.30 -3.86
CA ARG A 201 -11.78 8.93 -3.23
C ARG A 201 -11.60 7.67 -2.38
N SER A 202 -11.62 7.82 -1.06
CA SER A 202 -11.44 6.70 -0.12
C SER A 202 -12.60 5.69 -0.17
N SER A 203 -13.85 6.13 -0.36
CA SER A 203 -15.04 5.27 -0.30
C SER A 203 -15.17 4.25 -1.44
N SER A 204 -14.34 4.32 -2.47
CA SER A 204 -14.30 3.37 -3.59
C SER A 204 -13.03 2.49 -3.59
N ILE A 205 -12.30 2.48 -2.48
CA ILE A 205 -11.21 1.51 -2.26
C ILE A 205 -11.84 0.19 -1.86
N ILE A 206 -11.49 -0.87 -2.56
CA ILE A 206 -12.06 -2.21 -2.42
C ILE A 206 -10.95 -3.27 -2.26
N PRO A 207 -11.22 -4.37 -1.55
CA PRO A 207 -10.26 -5.46 -1.43
C PRO A 207 -10.14 -6.25 -2.74
N SER A 208 -8.99 -6.89 -2.93
CA SER A 208 -8.72 -7.84 -4.00
C SER A 208 -9.83 -8.88 -4.15
N GLY A 209 -10.15 -9.23 -5.39
CA GLY A 209 -11.22 -10.17 -5.73
C GLY A 209 -12.59 -9.51 -5.93
N THR A 210 -12.77 -8.28 -5.50
CA THR A 210 -14.00 -7.53 -5.78
C THR A 210 -14.06 -7.13 -7.26
N PRO A 211 -15.13 -7.47 -7.99
CA PRO A 211 -15.26 -7.07 -9.38
C PRO A 211 -15.40 -5.56 -9.56
N VAL A 212 -14.80 -5.03 -10.61
CA VAL A 212 -14.82 -3.60 -10.95
C VAL A 212 -15.76 -3.36 -12.13
N ARG A 213 -16.77 -2.56 -11.92
CA ARG A 213 -17.72 -2.19 -12.98
C ARG A 213 -17.14 -1.06 -13.84
N ARG A 214 -17.17 -1.25 -15.18
CA ARG A 214 -16.75 -0.20 -16.14
C ARG A 214 -17.53 1.09 -15.88
N PRO A 215 -16.87 2.23 -15.65
CA PRO A 215 -17.56 3.46 -15.32
C PRO A 215 -18.23 4.11 -16.54
N MET A 216 -19.34 4.80 -16.27
CA MET A 216 -20.02 5.70 -17.20
C MET A 216 -19.53 7.12 -16.97
N GLY A 217 -19.39 7.90 -18.05
CA GLY A 217 -19.02 9.31 -17.91
C GLY A 217 -19.14 10.11 -19.20
N GLN A 218 -18.87 11.40 -19.10
CA GLN A 218 -18.69 12.26 -20.26
C GLN A 218 -17.29 12.10 -20.84
N MET A 219 -17.22 12.15 -22.16
CA MET A 219 -15.99 12.09 -22.93
C MET A 219 -15.86 13.33 -23.83
N LYS A 220 -14.64 13.61 -24.28
CA LYS A 220 -14.38 14.75 -25.18
C LYS A 220 -15.33 14.75 -26.37
N PRO A 221 -15.68 15.95 -26.89
CA PRO A 221 -16.48 16.09 -28.10
C PRO A 221 -15.92 15.27 -29.25
N GLY A 222 -16.80 14.56 -29.95
CA GLY A 222 -16.52 13.94 -31.23
C GLY A 222 -16.58 14.94 -32.38
N ASP A 223 -16.70 14.44 -33.59
CA ASP A 223 -16.74 15.25 -34.85
C ASP A 223 -17.96 16.18 -34.91
N ASP A 224 -19.02 15.89 -34.17
CA ASP A 224 -20.21 16.71 -34.03
C ASP A 224 -20.07 17.90 -33.04
N GLY A 225 -18.91 18.03 -32.41
CA GLY A 225 -18.58 19.06 -31.46
C GLY A 225 -19.31 18.95 -30.12
N LYS A 226 -19.99 17.82 -29.82
CA LYS A 226 -20.72 17.59 -28.58
C LYS A 226 -20.01 16.55 -27.70
N PRO A 227 -19.97 16.74 -26.36
CA PRO A 227 -19.49 15.71 -25.47
C PRO A 227 -20.33 14.44 -25.58
N GLY A 228 -19.66 13.28 -25.67
CA GLY A 228 -20.33 11.99 -25.58
C GLY A 228 -20.61 11.61 -24.13
N PHE A 229 -21.63 10.79 -23.89
CA PHE A 229 -21.87 10.13 -22.60
C PHE A 229 -22.05 8.63 -22.81
N GLY A 230 -21.34 7.82 -22.03
CA GLY A 230 -21.42 6.37 -22.15
C GLY A 230 -20.33 5.65 -21.33
N PRO A 231 -20.21 4.32 -21.52
CA PRO A 231 -19.15 3.55 -20.89
C PRO A 231 -17.76 4.02 -21.33
N SER A 232 -16.81 4.05 -20.42
CA SER A 232 -15.41 4.30 -20.75
C SER A 232 -14.90 3.28 -21.76
N LYS A 233 -14.25 3.76 -22.83
CA LYS A 233 -13.62 2.94 -23.88
C LYS A 233 -12.14 2.69 -23.63
N LEU A 234 -11.54 3.45 -22.71
CA LEU A 234 -10.10 3.43 -22.44
C LEU A 234 -9.87 3.11 -20.95
N LEU A 235 -10.42 1.98 -20.48
CA LEU A 235 -10.21 1.51 -19.12
C LEU A 235 -8.80 0.94 -18.97
N ASP A 236 -8.08 1.41 -17.96
CA ASP A 236 -6.68 1.15 -17.69
C ASP A 236 -6.47 0.71 -16.24
N PHE A 237 -5.37 0.04 -15.97
CA PHE A 237 -4.84 -0.18 -14.63
C PHE A 237 -3.64 0.73 -14.36
N GLU A 238 -3.35 0.98 -13.10
CA GLU A 238 -2.08 1.57 -12.66
C GLU A 238 -1.43 0.65 -11.63
N LEU A 239 -0.23 0.14 -11.98
CA LEU A 239 0.57 -0.74 -11.12
C LEU A 239 1.25 0.09 -10.05
N GLU A 240 0.78 -0.01 -8.81
CA GLU A 240 1.19 0.83 -7.68
C GLU A 240 1.40 0.02 -6.40
N MET A 241 1.98 0.71 -5.44
CA MET A 241 1.95 0.38 -4.02
C MET A 241 1.29 1.52 -3.25
N ALA A 242 0.67 1.22 -2.13
CA ALA A 242 0.22 2.23 -1.21
C ALA A 242 0.77 1.97 0.19
N PHE A 243 1.11 3.02 0.93
CA PHE A 243 1.48 2.90 2.33
C PHE A 243 0.36 3.42 3.25
N ILE A 244 0.27 2.77 4.40
CA ILE A 244 -0.75 3.05 5.42
C ILE A 244 -0.10 3.80 6.56
N THR A 245 -0.70 4.93 6.97
CA THR A 245 -0.16 5.77 8.03
C THR A 245 -0.78 5.48 9.39
N THR A 246 -0.01 5.75 10.45
CA THR A 246 -0.55 5.99 11.79
C THR A 246 -0.87 7.48 11.96
N ALA A 247 -1.55 7.85 13.05
CA ALA A 247 -1.75 9.26 13.40
C ALA A 247 -0.39 9.92 13.66
N ALA A 248 0.05 10.75 12.71
CA ALA A 248 1.42 11.25 12.69
C ALA A 248 1.58 12.62 13.35
N ASN A 249 0.57 13.49 13.26
CA ASN A 249 0.68 14.88 13.68
C ASN A 249 -0.68 15.49 14.01
N ASP A 250 -0.67 16.46 14.89
CA ASP A 250 -1.81 17.37 15.11
C ASP A 250 -1.93 18.38 13.96
N LEU A 251 -3.15 18.85 13.71
CA LEU A 251 -3.39 19.94 12.76
C LEU A 251 -2.51 21.16 13.08
N GLY A 252 -1.85 21.70 12.08
CA GLY A 252 -0.92 22.81 12.19
C GLY A 252 0.53 22.41 12.51
N LYS A 253 0.81 21.12 12.71
CA LYS A 253 2.16 20.57 12.88
C LYS A 253 2.59 19.79 11.64
N ARG A 254 3.88 19.72 11.39
CA ARG A 254 4.46 18.93 10.28
C ARG A 254 5.17 17.69 10.81
N VAL A 255 5.30 16.67 9.97
CA VAL A 255 6.15 15.50 10.21
C VAL A 255 7.52 15.74 9.58
N PRO A 256 8.61 15.80 10.38
CA PRO A 256 9.97 15.94 9.84
C PRO A 256 10.37 14.68 9.06
N ILE A 257 11.23 14.85 8.03
CA ILE A 257 11.69 13.75 7.17
C ILE A 257 12.36 12.61 7.95
N GLY A 258 13.09 12.92 9.02
CA GLY A 258 13.76 11.91 9.85
C GLY A 258 12.82 11.10 10.76
N GLU A 259 11.55 11.49 10.87
CA GLU A 259 10.51 10.83 11.68
C GLU A 259 9.43 10.18 10.82
N ALA A 260 9.40 10.47 9.50
CA ALA A 260 8.29 10.09 8.62
C ALA A 260 8.05 8.56 8.59
N GLU A 261 9.10 7.76 8.54
CA GLU A 261 8.94 6.29 8.51
C GLU A 261 8.41 5.69 9.83
N ASP A 262 8.57 6.38 10.96
CA ASP A 262 8.00 5.95 12.24
C ASP A 262 6.46 6.05 12.23
N HIS A 263 5.90 6.78 11.26
CA HIS A 263 4.47 6.96 11.04
C HIS A 263 3.90 6.16 9.84
N ILE A 264 4.67 5.22 9.30
CA ILE A 264 4.24 4.30 8.25
C ILE A 264 4.12 2.90 8.83
N PHE A 265 2.91 2.34 8.88
CA PHE A 265 2.67 1.00 9.37
C PHE A 265 3.21 -0.07 8.42
N GLY A 266 2.84 0.03 7.15
CA GLY A 266 3.21 -0.95 6.13
C GLY A 266 2.67 -0.58 4.77
N LEU A 267 2.83 -1.52 3.81
CA LEU A 267 2.46 -1.36 2.42
C LEU A 267 1.46 -2.44 1.99
N VAL A 268 0.66 -2.08 1.00
CA VAL A 268 -0.21 -2.97 0.22
C VAL A 268 0.08 -2.78 -1.27
N GLN A 269 -0.21 -3.79 -2.10
CA GLN A 269 -0.34 -3.58 -3.54
C GLN A 269 -1.57 -2.74 -3.81
N PHE A 270 -1.51 -1.95 -4.87
CA PHE A 270 -2.54 -1.00 -5.21
C PHE A 270 -2.73 -0.91 -6.71
N ASN A 271 -3.99 -1.01 -7.16
CA ASN A 271 -4.38 -0.74 -8.54
C ASN A 271 -5.32 0.46 -8.57
N ASP A 272 -4.84 1.61 -9.05
CA ASP A 272 -5.66 2.80 -9.23
C ASP A 272 -6.31 2.78 -10.62
N TRP A 273 -7.48 2.14 -10.73
CA TRP A 273 -8.20 2.01 -11.99
C TRP A 273 -8.47 3.35 -12.64
N SER A 274 -8.25 3.43 -13.95
CA SER A 274 -8.28 4.69 -14.69
C SER A 274 -9.15 4.62 -15.94
N ALA A 275 -10.18 5.44 -16.01
CA ALA A 275 -10.98 5.64 -17.23
C ALA A 275 -10.37 6.82 -18.01
N ARG A 276 -9.41 6.54 -18.91
CA ARG A 276 -8.55 7.55 -19.55
C ARG A 276 -9.30 8.54 -20.42
N ASP A 277 -10.38 8.14 -21.07
CA ASP A 277 -11.21 9.01 -21.90
C ASP A 277 -12.05 9.98 -21.06
N ILE A 278 -12.62 9.51 -19.94
CA ILE A 278 -13.32 10.36 -18.97
C ILE A 278 -12.29 11.30 -18.32
N GLN A 279 -11.18 10.79 -17.82
CA GLN A 279 -10.10 11.56 -17.22
C GLN A 279 -9.60 12.68 -18.16
N ALA A 280 -9.39 12.37 -19.43
CA ALA A 280 -8.90 13.35 -20.42
C ALA A 280 -9.86 14.52 -20.64
N TRP A 281 -11.15 14.35 -20.39
CA TRP A 281 -12.16 15.41 -20.52
C TRP A 281 -12.24 16.31 -19.29
N GLU A 282 -12.10 15.74 -18.11
CA GLU A 282 -12.42 16.45 -16.86
C GLU A 282 -11.19 16.95 -16.06
N TYR A 283 -9.97 16.44 -16.33
CA TYR A 283 -8.83 16.67 -15.43
C TYR A 283 -8.36 18.15 -15.36
N VAL A 284 -8.72 18.97 -16.33
CA VAL A 284 -8.43 20.41 -16.32
C VAL A 284 -9.70 21.15 -15.92
N PRO A 285 -9.67 22.04 -14.91
CA PRO A 285 -8.48 22.67 -14.26
C PRO A 285 -8.07 22.07 -12.92
N LEU A 286 -8.80 21.12 -12.32
CA LEU A 286 -8.59 20.72 -10.91
C LEU A 286 -7.91 19.35 -10.71
N GLY A 287 -7.63 18.62 -11.77
CA GLY A 287 -7.06 17.28 -11.70
C GLY A 287 -8.11 16.17 -11.92
N PRO A 288 -7.71 14.86 -11.79
CA PRO A 288 -8.61 13.75 -12.04
C PRO A 288 -9.76 13.69 -11.04
N PHE A 289 -10.92 13.20 -11.49
CA PHE A 289 -12.13 13.08 -10.68
C PHE A 289 -12.88 11.78 -10.99
N LEU A 290 -13.91 11.79 -11.86
CA LEU A 290 -14.71 10.60 -12.16
C LEU A 290 -13.93 9.52 -12.94
N GLY A 291 -12.91 9.91 -13.66
CA GLY A 291 -11.99 8.98 -14.33
C GLY A 291 -11.15 8.13 -13.38
N LYS A 292 -11.18 8.43 -12.08
CA LYS A 292 -10.44 7.75 -11.02
C LYS A 292 -11.33 7.26 -9.87
N SER A 293 -12.36 8.03 -9.49
CA SER A 293 -13.13 7.81 -8.26
C SER A 293 -14.08 6.61 -8.29
N PHE A 294 -14.10 5.80 -9.35
CA PHE A 294 -15.02 4.68 -9.49
C PHE A 294 -14.54 3.38 -8.84
N ALA A 295 -13.25 3.15 -8.75
CA ALA A 295 -12.65 2.01 -8.03
C ALA A 295 -11.15 2.19 -7.83
N SER A 296 -10.64 1.68 -6.70
CA SER A 296 -9.22 1.40 -6.46
C SER A 296 -9.11 0.08 -5.69
N THR A 297 -8.27 -0.86 -6.15
CA THR A 297 -8.16 -2.19 -5.54
C THR A 297 -6.87 -2.32 -4.73
N ILE A 298 -6.95 -2.87 -3.52
CA ILE A 298 -5.78 -3.16 -2.67
C ILE A 298 -5.64 -4.64 -2.35
N SER A 299 -4.39 -5.09 -2.13
CA SER A 299 -4.15 -6.40 -1.52
C SER A 299 -4.60 -6.38 -0.05
N PRO A 300 -5.21 -7.48 0.47
CA PRO A 300 -5.83 -7.45 1.79
C PRO A 300 -4.86 -7.68 2.95
N TRP A 301 -3.59 -7.96 2.66
CA TRP A 301 -2.54 -8.16 3.65
C TRP A 301 -1.58 -6.97 3.67
N ILE A 302 -1.49 -6.26 4.79
CA ILE A 302 -0.53 -5.16 4.97
C ILE A 302 0.79 -5.74 5.44
N VAL A 303 1.84 -5.59 4.63
CA VAL A 303 3.22 -5.99 4.97
C VAL A 303 3.90 -4.83 5.67
N THR A 304 4.33 -5.05 6.91
CA THR A 304 4.93 -3.98 7.74
C THR A 304 6.29 -3.53 7.22
N LEU A 305 6.66 -2.26 7.45
CA LEU A 305 8.01 -1.77 7.12
C LEU A 305 9.10 -2.61 7.80
N ASP A 306 8.85 -3.10 9.03
CA ASP A 306 9.79 -3.97 9.74
C ASP A 306 10.07 -5.29 8.98
N ALA A 307 9.06 -5.85 8.29
CA ALA A 307 9.24 -7.04 7.45
C ALA A 307 10.07 -6.74 6.19
N LEU A 308 9.97 -5.52 5.67
CA LEU A 308 10.65 -5.08 4.45
C LEU A 308 12.09 -4.60 4.70
N GLU A 309 12.50 -4.41 5.95
CA GLU A 309 13.82 -3.86 6.30
C GLU A 309 15.02 -4.59 5.63
N PRO A 310 15.03 -5.93 5.46
CA PRO A 310 16.11 -6.63 4.76
C PRO A 310 16.28 -6.25 3.28
N PHE A 311 15.24 -5.67 2.68
CA PHE A 311 15.15 -5.38 1.23
C PHE A 311 15.34 -3.90 0.92
N ARG A 312 15.83 -3.11 1.89
CA ARG A 312 16.18 -1.71 1.64
C ARG A 312 17.23 -1.56 0.55
N THR A 313 17.04 -0.54 -0.27
CA THR A 313 17.94 -0.20 -1.37
C THR A 313 17.97 1.29 -1.63
N GLU A 314 18.99 1.75 -2.33
CA GLU A 314 19.04 3.12 -2.82
C GLU A 314 17.96 3.33 -3.90
N GLY A 315 17.39 4.52 -3.93
CA GLY A 315 16.51 4.99 -4.99
C GLY A 315 17.28 5.70 -6.11
N PRO A 316 16.57 6.21 -7.14
CA PRO A 316 17.14 7.05 -8.18
C PRO A 316 17.81 8.29 -7.59
N LYS A 317 18.91 8.72 -8.23
CA LYS A 317 19.55 10.00 -7.88
C LYS A 317 18.58 11.16 -8.13
N GLN A 318 18.36 11.96 -7.10
CA GLN A 318 17.52 13.16 -7.21
C GLN A 318 18.35 14.35 -7.72
N GLU A 319 17.96 14.86 -8.88
CA GLU A 319 18.58 16.00 -9.53
C GLU A 319 17.50 16.91 -10.14
N PRO A 320 17.42 18.20 -9.70
CA PRO A 320 18.23 18.86 -8.68
C PRO A 320 18.05 18.27 -7.28
N ALA A 321 18.99 18.55 -6.37
CA ALA A 321 18.86 18.13 -4.98
C ALA A 321 17.57 18.71 -4.37
N PRO A 322 16.81 17.95 -3.59
CA PRO A 322 15.61 18.42 -2.91
C PRO A 322 15.94 19.56 -1.91
N LEU A 323 14.94 20.38 -1.58
CA LEU A 323 15.09 21.35 -0.51
C LEU A 323 15.30 20.64 0.85
N PRO A 324 15.95 21.28 1.84
CA PRO A 324 16.35 20.64 3.10
C PRO A 324 15.24 19.89 3.86
N TYR A 325 13.97 20.31 3.73
CA TYR A 325 12.88 19.61 4.41
C TYR A 325 12.54 18.24 3.79
N LEU A 326 12.99 17.97 2.55
CA LEU A 326 12.84 16.70 1.84
C LEU A 326 14.17 15.95 1.67
N GLU A 327 15.27 16.51 2.17
CA GLU A 327 16.59 15.89 2.00
C GLU A 327 16.66 14.61 2.83
N GLN A 328 16.92 13.49 2.16
CA GLN A 328 17.04 12.15 2.75
C GLN A 328 18.28 11.47 2.19
N HIS A 329 18.97 10.68 3.01
CA HIS A 329 20.21 10.01 2.63
C HIS A 329 20.13 8.50 2.88
N GLY A 330 20.91 7.75 2.10
CA GLY A 330 21.04 6.30 2.24
C GLY A 330 19.96 5.51 1.48
N ALA A 331 19.70 4.28 1.93
CA ALA A 331 18.74 3.39 1.31
C ALA A 331 17.30 3.80 1.65
N MET A 332 16.68 4.59 0.78
CA MET A 332 15.37 5.23 1.00
C MET A 332 14.21 4.41 0.41
N ASN A 333 14.51 3.48 -0.50
CA ASN A 333 13.52 2.67 -1.20
C ASN A 333 13.63 1.20 -0.80
N PHE A 334 12.77 0.37 -1.35
CA PHE A 334 12.75 -1.08 -1.16
C PHE A 334 12.78 -1.80 -2.50
N ASP A 335 13.53 -2.90 -2.58
CA ASP A 335 13.58 -3.77 -3.76
C ASP A 335 12.36 -4.69 -3.74
N ILE A 336 11.22 -4.17 -4.21
CA ILE A 336 9.95 -4.90 -4.35
C ILE A 336 9.71 -5.11 -5.84
N LYS A 337 9.79 -6.34 -6.30
CA LYS A 337 9.44 -6.73 -7.67
C LYS A 337 7.91 -6.65 -7.83
N LEU A 338 7.46 -6.04 -8.92
CA LEU A 338 6.05 -5.82 -9.23
C LEU A 338 5.73 -6.46 -10.58
N THR A 339 4.65 -7.21 -10.65
CA THR A 339 4.18 -7.85 -11.89
C THR A 339 2.71 -7.53 -12.10
N ALA A 340 2.36 -7.08 -13.30
CA ALA A 340 0.97 -6.96 -13.75
C ALA A 340 0.68 -8.00 -14.83
N MET A 341 -0.48 -8.63 -14.74
CA MET A 341 -0.98 -9.64 -15.67
C MET A 341 -2.39 -9.30 -16.11
N ILE A 342 -2.73 -9.70 -17.32
CA ILE A 342 -4.11 -9.67 -17.84
C ILE A 342 -4.52 -11.10 -18.12
N GLN A 343 -5.66 -11.51 -17.57
CA GLN A 343 -6.33 -12.76 -17.85
C GLN A 343 -7.64 -12.46 -18.61
N PRO A 344 -7.78 -12.83 -19.90
CA PRO A 344 -9.07 -12.84 -20.58
C PRO A 344 -10.08 -13.75 -19.86
N GLU A 345 -11.38 -13.55 -20.07
CA GLU A 345 -12.45 -14.28 -19.34
C GLU A 345 -12.28 -15.81 -19.37
N ASP A 346 -11.90 -16.37 -20.51
CA ASP A 346 -11.67 -17.80 -20.69
C ASP A 346 -10.22 -18.14 -21.04
N GLY A 347 -9.28 -17.21 -20.75
CA GLY A 347 -7.88 -17.28 -21.17
C GLY A 347 -6.90 -17.51 -20.02
N GLU A 348 -5.62 -17.66 -20.40
CA GLU A 348 -4.51 -17.78 -19.46
C GLU A 348 -3.93 -16.41 -19.10
N ASP A 349 -3.29 -16.34 -17.92
CA ASP A 349 -2.56 -15.17 -17.47
C ASP A 349 -1.44 -14.79 -18.44
N THR A 350 -1.44 -13.55 -18.89
CA THR A 350 -0.35 -12.95 -19.67
C THR A 350 0.33 -11.88 -18.85
N VAL A 351 1.62 -12.03 -18.54
CA VAL A 351 2.43 -10.97 -17.93
C VAL A 351 2.55 -9.83 -18.93
N VAL A 352 2.14 -8.63 -18.53
CA VAL A 352 2.16 -7.43 -19.39
C VAL A 352 3.14 -6.37 -18.90
N ALA A 353 3.51 -6.40 -17.59
CA ALA A 353 4.51 -5.51 -17.02
C ALA A 353 5.27 -6.18 -15.87
N GLU A 354 6.56 -5.90 -15.80
CA GLU A 354 7.45 -6.27 -14.70
C GLU A 354 8.25 -5.05 -14.25
N SER A 355 7.85 -4.43 -13.15
CA SER A 355 8.45 -3.22 -12.60
C SER A 355 9.08 -3.45 -11.22
N ASN A 356 9.52 -2.39 -10.58
CA ASN A 356 10.10 -2.47 -9.25
C ASN A 356 9.90 -1.17 -8.46
N PHE A 357 9.50 -1.28 -7.21
CA PHE A 357 9.27 -0.14 -6.31
C PHE A 357 10.53 0.73 -6.09
N LYS A 358 11.73 0.16 -6.24
CA LYS A 358 12.99 0.92 -6.13
C LYS A 358 13.13 2.04 -7.17
N TYR A 359 12.34 2.03 -8.25
CA TYR A 359 12.33 3.08 -9.27
C TYR A 359 11.63 4.37 -8.83
N MET A 360 10.98 4.36 -7.65
CA MET A 360 10.35 5.55 -7.10
C MET A 360 11.36 6.67 -6.89
N TYR A 361 11.15 7.81 -7.58
CA TYR A 361 12.00 9.00 -7.45
C TYR A 361 11.77 9.70 -6.11
N TRP A 362 10.51 9.85 -5.69
CA TRP A 362 10.14 10.37 -4.38
C TRP A 362 9.84 9.21 -3.43
N SER A 363 10.61 9.10 -2.35
CA SER A 363 10.40 8.05 -1.34
C SER A 363 9.10 8.27 -0.55
N MET A 364 8.60 7.24 0.11
CA MET A 364 7.42 7.32 0.98
C MET A 364 7.60 8.36 2.09
N ALA A 365 8.78 8.43 2.69
CA ALA A 365 9.10 9.42 3.72
C ALA A 365 9.01 10.85 3.17
N GLN A 366 9.51 11.10 1.95
CA GLN A 366 9.38 12.38 1.28
C GLN A 366 7.94 12.73 0.95
N GLN A 367 7.14 11.75 0.52
CA GLN A 367 5.72 11.93 0.25
C GLN A 367 4.97 12.34 1.52
N LEU A 368 5.13 11.61 2.62
CA LEU A 368 4.48 11.91 3.90
C LEU A 368 4.94 13.25 4.48
N THR A 369 6.24 13.53 4.43
CA THR A 369 6.78 14.83 4.89
C THR A 369 6.20 15.99 4.08
N HIS A 370 6.13 15.86 2.75
CA HIS A 370 5.55 16.89 1.90
C HIS A 370 4.06 17.07 2.14
N HIS A 371 3.33 15.96 2.33
CA HIS A 371 1.88 15.98 2.61
C HIS A 371 1.55 16.80 3.88
N THR A 372 2.42 16.73 4.88
CA THR A 372 2.19 17.36 6.19
C THR A 372 2.90 18.70 6.39
N VAL A 373 3.76 19.14 5.44
CA VAL A 373 4.61 20.32 5.62
C VAL A 373 3.83 21.62 5.84
N ASN A 374 2.62 21.72 5.32
CA ASN A 374 1.70 22.85 5.52
C ASN A 374 0.89 22.77 6.82
N GLY A 375 1.08 21.70 7.63
CA GLY A 375 0.32 21.44 8.85
C GLY A 375 -0.93 20.60 8.67
N CYS A 376 -1.14 19.99 7.50
CA CYS A 376 -2.19 18.99 7.32
C CYS A 376 -1.93 17.81 8.26
N ASN A 377 -2.93 17.36 9.01
CA ASN A 377 -2.83 16.19 9.86
C ASN A 377 -3.13 14.91 9.09
N VAL A 378 -2.53 13.80 9.51
CA VAL A 378 -2.79 12.44 9.03
C VAL A 378 -3.34 11.59 10.17
N ARG A 379 -4.22 10.65 9.84
CA ARG A 379 -4.89 9.76 10.78
C ARG A 379 -4.42 8.32 10.61
N SER A 380 -4.64 7.48 11.63
CA SER A 380 -4.45 6.03 11.49
C SER A 380 -5.38 5.48 10.42
N GLY A 381 -4.82 4.71 9.48
CA GLY A 381 -5.57 4.15 8.36
C GLY A 381 -5.68 5.07 7.14
N ASP A 382 -5.17 6.31 7.16
CA ASP A 382 -5.05 7.07 5.92
C ASP A 382 -4.10 6.36 4.96
N MET A 383 -4.43 6.39 3.66
CA MET A 383 -3.71 5.67 2.62
C MET A 383 -3.05 6.64 1.64
N MET A 384 -1.80 6.36 1.28
CA MET A 384 -1.04 7.15 0.33
C MET A 384 -0.52 6.24 -0.80
N GLY A 385 -1.13 6.39 -1.99
CA GLY A 385 -0.71 5.73 -3.22
C GLY A 385 0.59 6.33 -3.76
N SER A 386 1.43 5.50 -4.32
CA SER A 386 2.73 5.89 -4.86
C SER A 386 2.65 6.69 -6.16
N GLY A 387 1.51 6.59 -6.86
CA GLY A 387 1.45 6.81 -8.28
C GLY A 387 2.00 5.61 -9.05
N THR A 388 1.62 5.49 -10.31
CA THR A 388 2.03 4.40 -11.19
C THR A 388 3.55 4.19 -11.18
N ILE A 389 3.99 2.95 -10.96
CA ILE A 389 5.41 2.58 -10.86
C ILE A 389 5.90 2.04 -12.19
N SER A 390 6.52 2.90 -12.99
CA SER A 390 7.18 2.51 -14.23
C SER A 390 8.70 2.50 -14.04
N GLY A 391 9.35 1.56 -14.71
CA GLY A 391 10.81 1.46 -14.78
C GLY A 391 11.37 1.95 -16.12
N PRO A 392 12.69 1.77 -16.34
CA PRO A 392 13.39 2.37 -17.48
C PRO A 392 13.14 1.66 -18.83
N THR A 393 12.54 0.47 -18.81
CA THR A 393 12.32 -0.34 -20.04
C THR A 393 10.83 -0.48 -20.33
N LYS A 394 10.47 -0.72 -21.59
CA LYS A 394 9.07 -0.77 -22.02
C LYS A 394 8.25 -1.84 -21.29
N ASP A 395 8.84 -2.98 -20.99
CA ASP A 395 8.23 -4.08 -20.24
C ASP A 395 8.06 -3.77 -18.75
N SER A 396 8.64 -2.67 -18.26
CA SER A 396 8.49 -2.19 -16.88
C SER A 396 7.54 -1.00 -16.74
N TYR A 397 6.77 -0.66 -17.78
CA TYR A 397 5.76 0.40 -17.68
C TYR A 397 4.53 -0.06 -16.90
N GLY A 398 4.04 0.79 -16.00
CA GLY A 398 3.02 0.41 -15.02
C GLY A 398 1.57 0.64 -15.46
N SER A 399 1.30 0.98 -16.74
CA SER A 399 -0.07 1.22 -17.23
C SER A 399 -0.24 0.83 -18.69
N MET A 400 -1.47 0.49 -19.11
CA MET A 400 -1.78 0.25 -20.52
C MET A 400 -1.55 1.50 -21.39
N LEU A 401 -1.80 2.67 -20.82
CA LEU A 401 -1.53 3.95 -21.48
C LEU A 401 -0.09 4.03 -22.00
N GLU A 402 0.88 3.61 -21.20
CA GLU A 402 2.30 3.59 -21.53
C GLU A 402 2.67 2.37 -22.39
N LEU A 403 2.28 1.16 -21.96
CA LEU A 403 2.60 -0.10 -22.62
C LEU A 403 2.15 -0.12 -24.07
N THR A 404 0.95 0.38 -24.34
CA THR A 404 0.36 0.43 -25.67
C THR A 404 0.62 1.76 -26.39
N TRP A 405 1.29 2.69 -25.74
CA TRP A 405 1.54 4.03 -26.24
C TRP A 405 0.23 4.68 -26.71
N LYS A 406 -0.73 4.82 -25.78
CA LYS A 406 -2.06 5.38 -26.04
C LYS A 406 -2.88 4.55 -27.05
N GLY A 407 -2.71 3.23 -27.04
CA GLY A 407 -3.42 2.29 -27.91
C GLY A 407 -2.87 2.19 -29.34
N GLN A 408 -1.72 2.81 -29.63
CA GLN A 408 -1.07 2.73 -30.95
C GLN A 408 -0.38 1.37 -31.19
N ASN A 409 0.12 0.75 -30.11
CA ASN A 409 0.84 -0.51 -30.14
C ASN A 409 0.11 -1.54 -29.26
N PRO A 410 -0.91 -2.24 -29.76
CA PRO A 410 -1.65 -3.21 -28.94
C PRO A 410 -0.74 -4.31 -28.38
N LEU A 411 -1.02 -4.74 -27.16
CA LEU A 411 -0.36 -5.88 -26.54
C LEU A 411 -1.01 -7.17 -27.02
N LYS A 412 -0.20 -8.14 -27.44
CA LYS A 412 -0.66 -9.48 -27.80
C LYS A 412 -0.65 -10.37 -26.55
N LEU A 413 -1.79 -10.92 -26.20
CA LEU A 413 -1.94 -11.87 -25.11
C LEU A 413 -1.62 -13.30 -25.56
N LYS A 414 -1.44 -14.22 -24.60
CA LYS A 414 -1.10 -15.63 -24.88
C LYS A 414 -2.14 -16.36 -25.72
N ASP A 415 -3.42 -16.02 -25.56
CA ASP A 415 -4.52 -16.55 -26.37
C ASP A 415 -4.54 -16.02 -27.81
N GLY A 416 -3.62 -15.13 -28.16
CA GLY A 416 -3.50 -14.50 -29.48
C GLY A 416 -4.37 -13.26 -29.66
N THR A 417 -5.23 -12.91 -28.72
CA THR A 417 -6.01 -11.66 -28.75
C THR A 417 -5.15 -10.45 -28.43
N GLU A 418 -5.62 -9.28 -28.82
CA GLU A 418 -4.91 -8.02 -28.60
C GLU A 418 -5.65 -7.13 -27.60
N ARG A 419 -4.87 -6.37 -26.80
CA ARG A 419 -5.40 -5.35 -25.90
C ARG A 419 -4.73 -4.00 -26.15
N LYS A 420 -5.56 -2.98 -26.37
CA LYS A 420 -5.15 -1.58 -26.33
C LYS A 420 -5.38 -1.01 -24.92
N PHE A 421 -6.49 -1.38 -24.32
CA PHE A 421 -6.94 -1.11 -22.98
C PHE A 421 -7.68 -2.34 -22.46
N ILE A 422 -8.15 -2.32 -21.21
CA ILE A 422 -8.81 -3.44 -20.56
C ILE A 422 -10.24 -3.62 -21.09
N ASN A 423 -10.59 -4.83 -21.47
CA ASN A 423 -11.93 -5.20 -21.94
C ASN A 423 -12.83 -5.69 -20.78
N ASP A 424 -14.14 -5.69 -21.02
CA ASP A 424 -15.08 -6.40 -20.13
C ASP A 424 -14.76 -7.90 -20.13
N GLY A 425 -14.84 -8.53 -18.95
CA GLY A 425 -14.47 -9.91 -18.74
C GLY A 425 -12.98 -10.14 -18.40
N ASP A 426 -12.08 -9.21 -18.76
CA ASP A 426 -10.68 -9.31 -18.35
C ASP A 426 -10.52 -9.19 -16.84
N THR A 427 -9.59 -9.97 -16.27
CA THR A 427 -9.11 -9.81 -14.91
C THR A 427 -7.70 -9.24 -14.94
N VAL A 428 -7.50 -8.10 -14.29
CA VAL A 428 -6.15 -7.57 -14.01
C VAL A 428 -5.68 -8.17 -12.70
N LYS A 429 -4.48 -8.75 -12.72
CA LYS A 429 -3.84 -9.37 -11.56
C LYS A 429 -2.50 -8.71 -11.30
N MET A 430 -2.27 -8.31 -10.07
CA MET A 430 -0.99 -7.74 -9.65
C MET A 430 -0.36 -8.62 -8.58
N ARG A 431 0.97 -8.76 -8.63
CA ARG A 431 1.78 -9.48 -7.65
C ARG A 431 2.98 -8.66 -7.27
N ALA A 432 3.29 -8.65 -5.99
CA ALA A 432 4.47 -7.98 -5.46
C ALA A 432 5.20 -8.87 -4.47
N HIS A 433 6.53 -8.89 -4.58
CA HIS A 433 7.37 -9.61 -3.63
C HIS A 433 8.78 -9.01 -3.55
N CYS A 434 9.38 -9.20 -2.39
CA CYS A 434 10.81 -9.00 -2.15
C CYS A 434 11.52 -10.34 -2.13
N GLU A 435 12.75 -10.40 -2.63
CA GLU A 435 13.56 -11.61 -2.58
C GLU A 435 15.03 -11.26 -2.40
N LYS A 436 15.68 -11.85 -1.36
CA LYS A 436 17.10 -11.65 -1.08
C LYS A 436 17.62 -12.78 -0.19
N ASP A 437 18.78 -13.36 -0.55
CA ASP A 437 19.47 -14.36 0.24
C ASP A 437 18.60 -15.58 0.65
N GLY A 438 17.69 -16.00 -0.24
CA GLY A 438 16.76 -17.11 -0.01
C GLY A 438 15.57 -16.76 0.90
N LEU A 439 15.39 -15.50 1.27
CA LEU A 439 14.19 -14.99 1.92
C LEU A 439 13.29 -14.35 0.87
N ARG A 440 12.03 -14.80 0.81
CA ARG A 440 10.98 -14.22 -0.02
C ARG A 440 9.83 -13.72 0.86
N ILE A 441 9.38 -12.50 0.62
CA ILE A 441 8.23 -11.87 1.29
C ILE A 441 7.33 -11.27 0.22
N GLY A 442 6.05 -11.62 0.19
CA GLY A 442 5.10 -11.07 -0.76
C GLY A 442 3.89 -10.44 -0.09
N PHE A 443 3.02 -9.88 -0.92
CA PHE A 443 1.89 -9.04 -0.50
C PHE A 443 0.52 -9.72 -0.75
N GLY A 444 0.52 -10.93 -1.32
CA GLY A 444 -0.70 -11.62 -1.72
C GLY A 444 -1.25 -11.13 -3.06
N ASP A 445 -2.54 -11.33 -3.27
CA ASP A 445 -3.20 -11.02 -4.52
C ASP A 445 -3.76 -9.60 -4.51
N CYS A 446 -3.70 -8.92 -5.67
CA CYS A 446 -4.41 -7.68 -5.94
C CYS A 446 -5.09 -7.81 -7.31
N ASP A 447 -6.28 -8.42 -7.31
CA ASP A 447 -6.98 -8.86 -8.51
C ASP A 447 -8.33 -8.15 -8.64
N GLY A 448 -8.71 -7.80 -9.89
CA GLY A 448 -10.01 -7.24 -10.19
C GLY A 448 -10.52 -7.65 -11.56
N LYS A 449 -11.70 -8.31 -11.62
CA LYS A 449 -12.40 -8.64 -12.87
C LYS A 449 -13.25 -7.46 -13.30
N VAL A 450 -13.12 -7.05 -14.58
CA VAL A 450 -13.92 -5.97 -15.15
C VAL A 450 -15.28 -6.49 -15.59
N LEU A 451 -16.34 -5.88 -15.07
CA LEU A 451 -17.72 -6.12 -15.48
C LEU A 451 -18.18 -5.03 -16.48
N PRO A 452 -19.12 -5.36 -17.40
CA PRO A 452 -19.74 -4.36 -18.25
C PRO A 452 -20.35 -3.20 -17.46
N ALA A 453 -20.45 -2.03 -18.08
CA ALA A 453 -21.19 -0.91 -17.51
C ALA A 453 -22.68 -1.26 -17.31
N ASN A 454 -23.34 -0.55 -16.38
CA ASN A 454 -24.78 -0.69 -16.16
C ASN A 454 -25.59 -0.05 -17.30
#